data_ea3f575eb8fccc73ded751df0e9ad7f9
#
_entry.id   ea3f575eb8fccc73ded751df0e9ad7f9
#
_cell.length_a   1.000
_cell.length_b   1.000
_cell.length_c   1.000
_cell.angle_alpha   90.00
_cell.angle_beta   90.00
_cell.angle_gamma   90.00
#
_symmetry.space_group_name_H-M   'P 1'
#
loop_
_entity.id
_entity.type
_entity.pdbx_description
1 polymer ?
#
loop_
_entity_poly.entity_id
_entity_poly.type
_entity_poly.pdbx_seq_one_letter_code
_entity_poly.pdbx_strand_id
1 'polypeptide(L)'
;SRLIDACARRLPDTHLHILSNGRTFCDPAVAASLGDRGHPSLTWGVPLYADHADLHDVVVGAYGAFEETVQGLYELGRLGARIEVRVVLHALTVDRLPQLASYIYRRLPFVEHVALMGLEPMGYAKTNRERLWIDPADYVGPLADAVFFLAHRGLPVSMYNLPLCVLPEPLWPYARQSISDWKNTFAPECEGCELIGSCSGFFASAGPAWRSRAVRPLKLLETAA
;
A
#
# COMPACT_ATOMS: atom_id res chain seq x y z
N SER A 1 -17.22 15.90 6.13
CA SER A 1 -16.70 16.55 7.36
C SER A 1 -16.28 17.98 7.03
N ARG A 2 -16.30 18.89 8.02
CA ARG A 2 -15.92 20.32 7.85
C ARG A 2 -14.53 20.51 7.22
N LEU A 3 -13.61 19.56 7.46
CA LEU A 3 -12.26 19.62 6.90
C LEU A 3 -12.29 19.40 5.37
N ILE A 4 -12.97 18.37 4.89
CA ILE A 4 -13.09 18.08 3.44
C ILE A 4 -13.74 19.27 2.73
N ASP A 5 -14.82 19.81 3.31
CA ASP A 5 -15.52 20.98 2.76
C ASP A 5 -14.61 22.22 2.72
N ALA A 6 -13.75 22.39 3.73
CA ALA A 6 -12.77 23.48 3.75
C ALA A 6 -11.68 23.28 2.67
N CYS A 7 -11.20 22.06 2.48
CA CYS A 7 -10.24 21.72 1.43
C CYS A 7 -10.85 21.95 0.04
N ALA A 8 -12.08 21.50 -0.19
CA ALA A 8 -12.77 21.70 -1.46
C ALA A 8 -12.90 23.20 -1.83
N ARG A 9 -13.14 24.07 -0.85
CA ARG A 9 -13.24 25.52 -1.09
C ARG A 9 -11.89 26.22 -1.24
N ARG A 10 -10.85 25.79 -0.52
CA ARG A 10 -9.58 26.51 -0.42
C ARG A 10 -8.47 25.92 -1.29
N LEU A 11 -8.60 24.66 -1.65
CA LEU A 11 -7.59 23.86 -2.35
C LEU A 11 -8.26 23.01 -3.46
N PRO A 12 -9.09 23.60 -4.33
CA PRO A 12 -9.88 22.84 -5.32
C PRO A 12 -9.00 22.06 -6.32
N ASP A 13 -7.80 22.57 -6.60
CA ASP A 13 -6.86 21.99 -7.57
C ASP A 13 -5.87 21.01 -6.93
N THR A 14 -5.96 20.80 -5.59
CA THR A 14 -5.07 19.90 -4.86
C THR A 14 -5.69 18.51 -4.78
N HIS A 15 -4.93 17.47 -5.14
CA HIS A 15 -5.36 16.09 -4.91
C HIS A 15 -5.46 15.80 -3.41
N LEU A 16 -6.64 15.45 -2.95
CA LEU A 16 -6.90 15.11 -1.56
C LEU A 16 -6.95 13.58 -1.40
N HIS A 17 -6.01 13.04 -0.62
CA HIS A 17 -5.96 11.62 -0.32
C HIS A 17 -6.24 11.42 1.18
N ILE A 18 -7.34 10.77 1.50
CA ILE A 18 -7.77 10.54 2.89
C ILE A 18 -7.63 9.07 3.23
N LEU A 19 -6.87 8.79 4.29
CA LEU A 19 -6.71 7.45 4.83
C LEU A 19 -7.80 7.18 5.86
N SER A 20 -8.51 6.07 5.70
CA SER A 20 -9.57 5.60 6.61
C SER A 20 -9.50 4.09 6.69
N ASN A 21 -9.84 3.51 7.85
CA ASN A 21 -10.02 2.06 7.94
C ASN A 21 -11.24 1.53 7.16
N GLY A 22 -12.06 2.42 6.62
CA GLY A 22 -13.22 2.07 5.80
C GLY A 22 -14.44 1.57 6.56
N ARG A 23 -14.29 1.13 7.80
CA ARG A 23 -15.32 0.39 8.55
C ARG A 23 -16.60 1.17 8.79
N THR A 24 -16.49 2.46 9.10
CA THR A 24 -17.68 3.31 9.34
C THR A 24 -18.51 3.54 8.09
N PHE A 25 -17.95 3.34 6.91
CA PHE A 25 -18.69 3.44 5.64
C PHE A 25 -19.63 2.26 5.39
N CYS A 26 -19.57 1.20 6.20
CA CYS A 26 -20.58 0.12 6.13
C CYS A 26 -22.00 0.63 6.45
N ASP A 27 -22.11 1.76 7.15
CA ASP A 27 -23.38 2.50 7.28
C ASP A 27 -23.58 3.37 6.02
N PRO A 28 -24.62 3.11 5.21
CA PRO A 28 -24.90 3.86 3.99
C PRO A 28 -25.11 5.37 4.23
N ALA A 29 -25.64 5.75 5.41
CA ALA A 29 -25.85 7.17 5.74
C ALA A 29 -24.51 7.87 5.98
N VAL A 30 -23.56 7.20 6.64
CA VAL A 30 -22.20 7.71 6.83
C VAL A 30 -21.47 7.80 5.49
N ALA A 31 -21.54 6.74 4.67
CA ALA A 31 -20.97 6.73 3.33
C ALA A 31 -21.51 7.89 2.49
N ALA A 32 -22.82 8.08 2.42
CA ALA A 32 -23.46 9.17 1.69
C ALA A 32 -23.04 10.57 2.22
N SER A 33 -22.84 10.68 3.53
CA SER A 33 -22.45 11.97 4.14
C SER A 33 -20.99 12.35 3.93
N LEU A 34 -20.11 11.38 3.68
CA LEU A 34 -18.65 11.57 3.61
C LEU A 34 -18.06 11.18 2.26
N GLY A 35 -18.62 10.18 1.57
CA GLY A 35 -18.08 9.59 0.36
C GLY A 35 -18.08 10.55 -0.83
N ASP A 36 -19.15 11.34 -0.97
CA ASP A 36 -19.29 12.36 -2.02
C ASP A 36 -19.33 13.77 -1.41
N ARG A 37 -18.17 14.31 -1.08
CA ARG A 37 -18.04 15.66 -0.50
C ARG A 37 -17.71 16.74 -1.52
N GLY A 38 -17.95 16.48 -2.80
CA GLY A 38 -17.82 17.48 -3.86
C GLY A 38 -16.39 18.01 -4.06
N HIS A 39 -15.36 17.33 -3.53
CA HIS A 39 -13.99 17.65 -3.86
C HIS A 39 -13.62 16.94 -5.17
N PRO A 40 -13.24 17.68 -6.25
CA PRO A 40 -13.09 17.11 -7.59
C PRO A 40 -11.99 16.06 -7.69
N SER A 41 -11.06 16.05 -6.73
CA SER A 41 -9.92 15.14 -6.71
C SER A 41 -9.72 14.51 -5.32
N LEU A 42 -10.75 13.83 -4.79
CA LEU A 42 -10.70 13.10 -3.54
C LEU A 42 -10.51 11.61 -3.79
N THR A 43 -9.51 11.00 -3.15
CA THR A 43 -9.31 9.54 -3.12
C THR A 43 -9.36 9.03 -1.67
N TRP A 44 -10.10 7.96 -1.46
CA TRP A 44 -10.13 7.22 -0.19
C TRP A 44 -9.12 6.09 -0.21
N GLY A 45 -8.11 6.15 0.66
CA GLY A 45 -7.16 5.07 0.90
C GLY A 45 -7.65 4.16 2.02
N VAL A 46 -8.03 2.93 1.69
CA VAL A 46 -8.62 1.96 2.64
C VAL A 46 -7.72 0.73 2.75
N PRO A 47 -7.26 0.34 3.96
CA PRO A 47 -6.47 -0.86 4.14
C PRO A 47 -7.32 -2.14 4.02
N LEU A 48 -6.80 -3.13 3.31
CA LEU A 48 -7.34 -4.49 3.26
C LEU A 48 -6.17 -5.47 3.42
N TYR A 49 -6.19 -6.26 4.48
CA TYR A 49 -5.05 -7.09 4.86
C TYR A 49 -5.11 -8.53 4.37
N ALA A 50 -6.30 -9.04 4.09
CA ALA A 50 -6.49 -10.40 3.60
C ALA A 50 -7.74 -10.51 2.72
N ASP A 51 -7.85 -11.63 2.02
CA ASP A 51 -8.96 -12.01 1.15
C ASP A 51 -10.13 -12.71 1.90
N HIS A 52 -10.01 -12.85 3.23
CA HIS A 52 -11.01 -13.49 4.10
C HIS A 52 -10.98 -12.94 5.53
N ALA A 53 -12.09 -13.10 6.24
CA ALA A 53 -12.33 -12.51 7.54
C ALA A 53 -11.32 -12.95 8.61
N ASP A 54 -11.11 -14.27 8.76
CA ASP A 54 -10.29 -14.80 9.86
C ASP A 54 -8.90 -14.16 9.94
N LEU A 55 -8.24 -13.99 8.79
CA LEU A 55 -6.91 -13.40 8.76
C LEU A 55 -6.96 -11.88 8.88
N HIS A 56 -7.89 -11.21 8.18
CA HIS A 56 -8.04 -9.76 8.25
C HIS A 56 -8.33 -9.30 9.68
N ASP A 57 -9.27 -9.94 10.35
CA ASP A 57 -9.68 -9.60 11.71
C ASP A 57 -8.58 -9.82 12.73
N VAL A 58 -7.78 -10.87 12.55
CA VAL A 58 -6.56 -11.11 13.37
C VAL A 58 -5.54 -9.97 13.20
N VAL A 59 -5.33 -9.48 11.99
CA VAL A 59 -4.40 -8.36 11.73
C VAL A 59 -4.93 -7.05 12.30
N VAL A 60 -6.22 -6.78 12.13
CA VAL A 60 -6.89 -5.57 12.64
C VAL A 60 -7.08 -5.62 14.15
N GLY A 61 -7.17 -6.82 14.73
CA GLY A 61 -7.47 -7.04 16.13
C GLY A 61 -8.95 -6.77 16.49
N ALA A 62 -9.87 -6.95 15.52
CA ALA A 62 -11.28 -6.72 15.73
C ALA A 62 -12.12 -7.69 14.89
N TYR A 63 -13.00 -8.42 15.55
CA TYR A 63 -13.96 -9.32 14.90
C TYR A 63 -14.96 -8.54 14.05
N GLY A 64 -15.27 -9.05 12.83
CA GLY A 64 -16.17 -8.41 11.88
C GLY A 64 -15.58 -7.24 11.10
N ALA A 65 -14.28 -6.93 11.32
CA ALA A 65 -13.61 -5.83 10.63
C ALA A 65 -13.52 -6.04 9.11
N PHE A 66 -13.38 -7.29 8.65
CA PHE A 66 -13.37 -7.62 7.23
C PHE A 66 -14.68 -7.25 6.56
N GLU A 67 -15.80 -7.75 7.11
CA GLU A 67 -17.13 -7.51 6.58
C GLU A 67 -17.45 -6.01 6.56
N GLU A 68 -17.18 -5.31 7.65
CA GLU A 68 -17.40 -3.86 7.73
C GLU A 68 -16.54 -3.10 6.70
N THR A 69 -15.26 -3.46 6.55
CA THR A 69 -14.35 -2.83 5.58
C THR A 69 -14.82 -3.08 4.15
N VAL A 70 -15.14 -4.33 3.82
CA VAL A 70 -15.60 -4.71 2.48
C VAL A 70 -16.94 -4.05 2.16
N GLN A 71 -17.90 -4.06 3.10
CA GLN A 71 -19.17 -3.35 2.91
C GLN A 71 -18.95 -1.85 2.73
N GLY A 72 -18.05 -1.25 3.51
CA GLY A 72 -17.69 0.17 3.36
C GLY A 72 -17.09 0.50 1.99
N LEU A 73 -16.24 -0.38 1.45
CA LEU A 73 -15.72 -0.25 0.09
C LEU A 73 -16.84 -0.31 -0.96
N TYR A 74 -17.82 -1.21 -0.79
CA TYR A 74 -18.99 -1.29 -1.69
C TYR A 74 -19.84 -0.02 -1.63
N GLU A 75 -20.08 0.53 -0.44
CA GLU A 75 -20.84 1.77 -0.31
C GLU A 75 -20.13 2.96 -0.96
N LEU A 76 -18.81 3.09 -0.77
CA LEU A 76 -18.01 4.11 -1.46
C LEU A 76 -18.04 3.91 -2.98
N GLY A 77 -17.91 2.66 -3.46
CA GLY A 77 -17.99 2.31 -4.88
C GLY A 77 -19.35 2.67 -5.49
N ARG A 78 -20.46 2.42 -4.79
CA ARG A 78 -21.83 2.82 -5.21
C ARG A 78 -21.99 4.31 -5.40
N LEU A 79 -21.24 5.10 -4.62
CA LEU A 79 -21.24 6.56 -4.70
C LEU A 79 -20.29 7.11 -5.78
N GLY A 80 -19.56 6.23 -6.50
CA GLY A 80 -18.59 6.64 -7.50
C GLY A 80 -17.33 7.28 -6.88
N ALA A 81 -17.06 7.04 -5.60
CA ALA A 81 -15.88 7.55 -4.93
C ALA A 81 -14.61 6.90 -5.49
N ARG A 82 -13.53 7.66 -5.63
CA ARG A 82 -12.22 7.14 -6.01
C ARG A 82 -11.61 6.38 -4.84
N ILE A 83 -11.23 5.13 -5.07
CA ILE A 83 -10.77 4.21 -4.02
C ILE A 83 -9.40 3.64 -4.35
N GLU A 84 -8.46 3.79 -3.40
CA GLU A 84 -7.21 3.07 -3.36
C GLU A 84 -7.27 2.01 -2.25
N VAL A 85 -7.06 0.75 -2.59
CA VAL A 85 -6.84 -0.30 -1.58
C VAL A 85 -5.37 -0.33 -1.19
N ARG A 86 -5.11 -0.28 0.12
CA ARG A 86 -3.76 -0.29 0.69
C ARG A 86 -3.48 -1.61 1.39
N VAL A 87 -2.37 -2.23 1.03
CA VAL A 87 -1.95 -3.52 1.59
C VAL A 87 -0.58 -3.36 2.23
N VAL A 88 -0.51 -3.53 3.55
CA VAL A 88 0.78 -3.57 4.26
C VAL A 88 1.34 -4.98 4.21
N LEU A 89 2.59 -5.10 3.77
CA LEU A 89 3.28 -6.36 3.56
C LEU A 89 3.93 -6.82 4.86
N HIS A 90 3.48 -7.93 5.42
CA HIS A 90 4.03 -8.50 6.66
C HIS A 90 3.84 -10.03 6.72
N ALA A 91 4.58 -10.69 7.61
CA ALA A 91 4.70 -12.15 7.68
C ALA A 91 3.36 -12.92 7.74
N LEU A 92 2.31 -12.32 8.30
CA LEU A 92 1.01 -13.01 8.40
C LEU A 92 0.24 -13.08 7.07
N THR A 93 0.54 -12.20 6.11
CA THR A 93 -0.32 -12.00 4.94
C THR A 93 0.38 -12.16 3.59
N VAL A 94 1.72 -12.09 3.55
CA VAL A 94 2.48 -12.07 2.28
C VAL A 94 2.27 -13.33 1.44
N ASP A 95 2.10 -14.50 2.05
CA ASP A 95 1.86 -15.75 1.32
C ASP A 95 0.49 -15.78 0.62
N ARG A 96 -0.42 -14.91 1.03
CA ARG A 96 -1.76 -14.78 0.44
C ARG A 96 -1.92 -13.59 -0.50
N LEU A 97 -0.84 -12.90 -0.84
CA LEU A 97 -0.89 -11.76 -1.77
C LEU A 97 -1.53 -12.10 -3.12
N PRO A 98 -1.24 -13.25 -3.77
CA PRO A 98 -1.90 -13.61 -5.02
C PRO A 98 -3.42 -13.80 -4.87
N GLN A 99 -3.86 -14.39 -3.75
CA GLN A 99 -5.29 -14.58 -3.46
C GLN A 99 -5.98 -13.24 -3.19
N LEU A 100 -5.32 -12.37 -2.40
CA LEU A 100 -5.82 -11.02 -2.13
C LEU A 100 -5.92 -10.19 -3.42
N ALA A 101 -4.91 -10.23 -4.29
CA ALA A 101 -4.95 -9.58 -5.60
C ALA A 101 -6.13 -10.07 -6.45
N SER A 102 -6.34 -11.40 -6.49
CA SER A 102 -7.49 -11.99 -7.18
C SER A 102 -8.82 -11.56 -6.57
N TYR A 103 -8.91 -11.50 -5.23
CA TYR A 103 -10.09 -11.03 -4.51
C TYR A 103 -10.41 -9.56 -4.88
N ILE A 104 -9.44 -8.66 -4.79
CA ILE A 104 -9.60 -7.25 -5.13
C ILE A 104 -10.11 -7.10 -6.56
N TYR A 105 -9.44 -7.73 -7.52
CA TYR A 105 -9.82 -7.64 -8.93
C TYR A 105 -11.24 -8.14 -9.21
N ARG A 106 -11.63 -9.28 -8.60
CA ARG A 106 -12.92 -9.94 -8.89
C ARG A 106 -14.08 -9.41 -8.08
N ARG A 107 -13.82 -8.96 -6.86
CA ARG A 107 -14.87 -8.58 -5.90
C ARG A 107 -15.01 -7.08 -5.71
N LEU A 108 -13.97 -6.31 -6.04
CA LEU A 108 -13.96 -4.85 -5.84
C LEU A 108 -13.64 -4.13 -7.17
N PRO A 109 -14.48 -4.32 -8.22
CA PRO A 109 -14.19 -3.82 -9.58
C PRO A 109 -14.19 -2.28 -9.69
N PHE A 110 -14.61 -1.58 -8.66
CA PHE A 110 -14.60 -0.13 -8.53
C PHE A 110 -13.31 0.43 -7.91
N VAL A 111 -12.37 -0.42 -7.51
CA VAL A 111 -11.06 0.01 -7.02
C VAL A 111 -10.22 0.52 -8.19
N GLU A 112 -9.68 1.74 -8.05
CA GLU A 112 -8.89 2.37 -9.10
C GLU A 112 -7.39 2.14 -8.97
N HIS A 113 -6.91 1.83 -7.76
CA HIS A 113 -5.49 1.63 -7.49
C HIS A 113 -5.26 0.68 -6.31
N VAL A 114 -4.18 -0.09 -6.38
CA VAL A 114 -3.70 -0.92 -5.27
C VAL A 114 -2.30 -0.47 -4.86
N ALA A 115 -2.12 -0.09 -3.60
CA ALA A 115 -0.84 0.30 -3.02
C ALA A 115 -0.31 -0.82 -2.09
N LEU A 116 0.75 -1.49 -2.51
CA LEU A 116 1.48 -2.48 -1.72
C LEU A 116 2.60 -1.78 -0.95
N MET A 117 2.60 -1.87 0.37
CA MET A 117 3.47 -1.04 1.20
C MET A 117 4.36 -1.89 2.10
N GLY A 118 5.67 -1.66 2.05
CA GLY A 118 6.59 -2.22 3.03
C GLY A 118 6.18 -1.85 4.46
N LEU A 119 6.38 -2.76 5.41
CA LEU A 119 6.01 -2.56 6.81
C LEU A 119 6.84 -1.42 7.44
N GLU A 120 6.17 -0.37 7.91
CA GLU A 120 6.81 0.71 8.67
C GLU A 120 7.01 0.28 10.14
N PRO A 121 8.26 0.31 10.68
CA PRO A 121 8.54 -0.09 12.06
C PRO A 121 8.15 1.00 13.05
N MET A 122 6.84 1.23 13.20
CA MET A 122 6.25 2.18 14.13
C MET A 122 5.09 1.56 14.91
N GLY A 123 4.77 2.13 16.05
CA GLY A 123 3.64 1.71 16.89
C GLY A 123 3.69 0.21 17.19
N TYR A 124 2.57 -0.49 17.02
CA TYR A 124 2.44 -1.92 17.27
C TYR A 124 3.32 -2.80 16.36
N ALA A 125 3.70 -2.36 15.17
CA ALA A 125 4.63 -3.10 14.34
C ALA A 125 5.98 -3.27 15.04
N LYS A 126 6.47 -2.23 15.73
CA LYS A 126 7.74 -2.25 16.46
C LYS A 126 7.75 -3.26 17.62
N THR A 127 6.65 -3.33 18.39
CA THR A 127 6.53 -4.25 19.53
C THR A 127 6.21 -5.68 19.10
N ASN A 128 5.69 -5.90 17.92
CA ASN A 128 5.35 -7.21 17.36
C ASN A 128 6.30 -7.64 16.23
N ARG A 129 7.55 -7.19 16.25
CA ARG A 129 8.52 -7.43 15.18
C ARG A 129 8.64 -8.92 14.84
N GLU A 130 8.82 -9.77 15.81
CA GLU A 130 9.00 -11.21 15.62
C GLU A 130 7.83 -11.89 14.90
N ARG A 131 6.63 -11.35 15.06
CA ARG A 131 5.41 -11.86 14.45
C ARG A 131 5.14 -11.25 13.07
N LEU A 132 5.53 -9.99 12.85
CA LEU A 132 5.13 -9.22 11.67
C LEU A 132 6.26 -9.03 10.66
N TRP A 133 7.52 -8.94 11.13
CA TRP A 133 8.62 -8.73 10.22
C TRP A 133 8.94 -9.98 9.42
N ILE A 134 9.05 -9.81 8.14
CA ILE A 134 9.61 -10.78 7.20
C ILE A 134 10.53 -10.03 6.25
N ASP A 135 11.67 -10.60 5.92
CA ASP A 135 12.58 -9.99 4.95
C ASP A 135 11.89 -9.89 3.59
N PRO A 136 11.83 -8.71 2.96
CA PRO A 136 11.26 -8.57 1.62
C PRO A 136 11.82 -9.54 0.59
N ALA A 137 13.07 -9.99 0.72
CA ALA A 137 13.67 -10.99 -0.15
C ALA A 137 12.97 -12.37 -0.08
N ASP A 138 12.26 -12.66 1.02
CA ASP A 138 11.60 -13.94 1.23
C ASP A 138 10.19 -14.02 0.62
N TYR A 139 9.57 -12.87 0.27
CA TYR A 139 8.24 -12.84 -0.33
C TYR A 139 8.19 -12.22 -1.74
N VAL A 140 9.33 -12.11 -2.41
CA VAL A 140 9.40 -11.56 -3.78
C VAL A 140 8.51 -12.35 -4.76
N GLY A 141 8.43 -13.68 -4.63
CA GLY A 141 7.60 -14.52 -5.49
C GLY A 141 6.10 -14.16 -5.39
N PRO A 142 5.46 -14.32 -4.23
CA PRO A 142 4.07 -13.92 -4.03
C PRO A 142 3.79 -12.44 -4.36
N LEU A 143 4.76 -11.55 -4.10
CA LEU A 143 4.65 -10.14 -4.46
C LEU A 143 4.59 -9.94 -5.97
N ALA A 144 5.50 -10.57 -6.72
CA ALA A 144 5.55 -10.51 -8.18
C ALA A 144 4.25 -11.06 -8.80
N ASP A 145 3.79 -12.21 -8.33
CA ASP A 145 2.54 -12.83 -8.78
C ASP A 145 1.35 -11.88 -8.59
N ALA A 146 1.24 -11.23 -7.44
CA ALA A 146 0.18 -10.28 -7.15
C ALA A 146 0.26 -9.02 -8.03
N VAL A 147 1.45 -8.43 -8.17
CA VAL A 147 1.67 -7.22 -8.99
C VAL A 147 1.35 -7.50 -10.45
N PHE A 148 1.91 -8.57 -11.02
CA PHE A 148 1.66 -8.90 -12.44
C PHE A 148 0.22 -9.32 -12.69
N PHE A 149 -0.43 -10.03 -11.74
CA PHE A 149 -1.84 -10.37 -11.86
C PHE A 149 -2.72 -9.12 -12.00
N LEU A 150 -2.50 -8.09 -11.19
CA LEU A 150 -3.25 -6.83 -11.24
C LEU A 150 -2.90 -6.02 -12.48
N ALA A 151 -1.61 -5.80 -12.72
CA ALA A 151 -1.13 -4.97 -13.82
C ALA A 151 -1.56 -5.48 -15.20
N HIS A 152 -1.42 -6.80 -15.46
CA HIS A 152 -1.84 -7.40 -16.73
C HIS A 152 -3.36 -7.36 -16.96
N ARG A 153 -4.14 -7.08 -15.92
CA ARG A 153 -5.60 -6.90 -16.00
C ARG A 153 -6.04 -5.44 -16.01
N GLY A 154 -5.07 -4.53 -16.12
CA GLY A 154 -5.36 -3.11 -16.22
C GLY A 154 -5.72 -2.42 -14.89
N LEU A 155 -5.55 -3.11 -13.74
CA LEU A 155 -5.71 -2.48 -12.44
C LEU A 155 -4.38 -1.87 -11.99
N PRO A 156 -4.27 -0.53 -11.90
CA PRO A 156 -3.05 0.14 -11.47
C PRO A 156 -2.57 -0.35 -10.11
N VAL A 157 -1.27 -0.66 -10.01
CA VAL A 157 -0.63 -1.12 -8.78
C VAL A 157 0.69 -0.40 -8.58
N SER A 158 1.00 -0.05 -7.33
CA SER A 158 2.28 0.55 -6.95
C SER A 158 2.82 -0.10 -5.69
N MET A 159 4.16 -0.18 -5.61
CA MET A 159 4.87 -0.64 -4.42
C MET A 159 5.60 0.52 -3.77
N TYR A 160 5.47 0.65 -2.46
CA TYR A 160 6.09 1.70 -1.66
C TYR A 160 7.01 1.12 -0.60
N ASN A 161 8.11 1.80 -0.32
CA ASN A 161 9.06 1.47 0.76
C ASN A 161 9.66 0.05 0.64
N LEU A 162 9.89 -0.38 -0.60
CA LEU A 162 10.66 -1.57 -0.96
C LEU A 162 11.84 -1.12 -1.83
N PRO A 163 13.10 -1.24 -1.34
CA PRO A 163 14.28 -0.82 -2.09
C PRO A 163 14.44 -1.59 -3.40
N LEU A 164 14.85 -0.92 -4.47
CA LEU A 164 15.00 -1.55 -5.79
C LEU A 164 15.96 -2.75 -5.80
N CYS A 165 17.02 -2.71 -4.98
CA CYS A 165 17.98 -3.81 -4.88
C CYS A 165 17.41 -5.10 -4.27
N VAL A 166 16.25 -5.03 -3.62
CA VAL A 166 15.53 -6.19 -3.07
C VAL A 166 14.53 -6.76 -4.08
N LEU A 167 14.13 -5.95 -5.04
CA LEU A 167 13.15 -6.30 -6.06
C LEU A 167 13.84 -6.77 -7.35
N PRO A 168 13.35 -7.80 -8.03
CA PRO A 168 13.78 -8.12 -9.40
C PRO A 168 13.40 -6.98 -10.36
N GLU A 169 14.24 -6.77 -11.38
CA GLU A 169 14.08 -5.67 -12.35
C GLU A 169 12.67 -5.56 -12.97
N PRO A 170 11.97 -6.65 -13.33
CA PRO A 170 10.62 -6.55 -13.86
C PRO A 170 9.59 -5.90 -12.93
N LEU A 171 9.88 -5.81 -11.61
CA LEU A 171 9.04 -5.12 -10.65
C LEU A 171 9.36 -3.63 -10.49
N TRP A 172 10.54 -3.16 -10.92
CA TRP A 172 10.94 -1.76 -10.75
C TRP A 172 9.97 -0.74 -11.33
N PRO A 173 9.30 -0.98 -12.48
CA PRO A 173 8.29 -0.06 -13.01
C PRO A 173 7.11 0.21 -12.08
N TYR A 174 6.88 -0.65 -11.09
CA TYR A 174 5.81 -0.51 -10.11
C TYR A 174 6.28 0.09 -8.78
N ALA A 175 7.60 0.20 -8.56
CA ALA A 175 8.14 0.84 -7.35
C ALA A 175 7.94 2.36 -7.40
N ARG A 176 7.60 2.95 -6.26
CA ARG A 176 7.38 4.39 -6.10
C ARG A 176 8.07 4.90 -4.86
N GLN A 177 8.62 6.08 -4.95
CA GLN A 177 9.09 6.83 -3.79
C GLN A 177 7.89 7.35 -2.99
N SER A 178 8.02 7.43 -1.67
CA SER A 178 7.04 8.09 -0.81
C SER A 178 7.09 9.60 -1.03
N ILE A 179 5.95 10.27 -0.84
CA ILE A 179 5.81 11.73 -0.99
C ILE A 179 6.65 12.48 0.06
N SER A 180 6.88 11.85 1.22
CA SER A 180 7.55 12.48 2.36
C SER A 180 9.03 12.09 2.42
N ASP A 181 9.92 13.08 2.48
CA ASP A 181 11.37 12.88 2.50
C ASP A 181 11.88 11.96 3.61
N TRP A 182 11.28 12.03 4.80
CA TRP A 182 11.63 11.13 5.92
C TRP A 182 11.24 9.66 5.69
N LYS A 183 10.55 9.35 4.62
CA LYS A 183 10.20 7.97 4.22
C LYS A 183 11.12 7.42 3.13
N ASN A 184 12.07 8.22 2.65
CA ASN A 184 13.01 7.87 1.58
C ASN A 184 14.45 8.04 2.10
N THR A 185 14.82 7.36 3.20
CA THR A 185 16.19 7.39 3.72
C THR A 185 17.01 6.25 3.15
N PHE A 186 18.33 6.41 3.18
CA PHE A 186 19.28 5.44 2.66
C PHE A 186 20.23 4.97 3.74
N ALA A 187 20.67 3.73 3.63
CA ALA A 187 21.61 3.10 4.55
C ALA A 187 23.05 3.22 4.04
N PRO A 188 24.08 3.03 4.90
CA PRO A 188 25.47 2.99 4.45
C PRO A 188 25.71 1.99 3.31
N GLU A 189 24.98 0.88 3.30
CA GLU A 189 25.04 -0.16 2.27
C GLU A 189 24.59 0.34 0.88
N CYS A 190 23.95 1.52 0.82
CA CYS A 190 23.54 2.16 -0.44
C CYS A 190 24.64 3.05 -1.05
N GLU A 191 25.79 3.17 -0.41
CA GLU A 191 26.91 3.99 -0.91
C GLU A 191 27.35 3.49 -2.30
N GLY A 192 27.48 4.43 -3.24
CA GLY A 192 27.83 4.14 -4.63
C GLY A 192 26.73 3.47 -5.47
N CYS A 193 25.48 3.43 -4.98
CA CYS A 193 24.35 2.93 -5.76
C CYS A 193 23.91 3.96 -6.81
N GLU A 194 23.88 3.54 -8.08
CA GLU A 194 23.53 4.42 -9.22
C GLU A 194 22.01 4.66 -9.33
N LEU A 195 21.18 3.81 -8.70
CA LEU A 195 19.71 3.91 -8.72
C LEU A 195 19.14 4.64 -7.50
N ILE A 196 19.96 5.30 -6.70
CA ILE A 196 19.52 5.94 -5.45
C ILE A 196 18.43 7.00 -5.69
N GLY A 197 18.53 7.73 -6.82
CA GLY A 197 17.58 8.80 -7.18
C GLY A 197 16.17 8.31 -7.52
N SER A 198 16.00 7.05 -7.89
CA SER A 198 14.71 6.43 -8.21
C SER A 198 14.25 5.38 -7.19
N CYS A 199 15.11 5.05 -6.21
CA CYS A 199 14.83 4.06 -5.18
C CYS A 199 13.96 4.65 -4.07
N SER A 200 12.99 3.88 -3.58
CA SER A 200 12.16 4.28 -2.42
C SER A 200 12.94 4.34 -1.11
N GLY A 201 14.15 3.74 -1.05
CA GLY A 201 14.91 3.70 0.21
C GLY A 201 14.18 3.00 1.34
N PHE A 202 14.38 3.51 2.56
CA PHE A 202 13.81 2.98 3.79
C PHE A 202 13.04 4.06 4.54
N PHE A 203 12.17 3.64 5.45
CA PHE A 203 11.62 4.54 6.46
C PHE A 203 12.73 5.03 7.40
N ALA A 204 12.71 6.29 7.81
CA ALA A 204 13.66 6.82 8.81
C ALA A 204 13.60 6.06 10.15
N SER A 205 12.46 5.43 10.45
CA SER A 205 12.26 4.56 11.61
C SER A 205 12.91 3.17 11.47
N ALA A 206 13.36 2.80 10.26
CA ALA A 206 13.91 1.47 9.97
C ALA A 206 15.41 1.39 10.31
N GLY A 207 15.71 1.01 11.55
CA GLY A 207 17.07 0.64 11.95
C GLY A 207 17.55 -0.66 11.25
N PRO A 208 18.84 -1.06 11.48
CA PRO A 208 19.45 -2.21 10.81
C PRO A 208 18.65 -3.51 10.89
N ALA A 209 17.98 -3.76 12.03
CA ALA A 209 17.17 -4.95 12.24
C ALA A 209 15.89 -5.04 11.35
N TRP A 210 15.54 -3.95 10.64
CA TRP A 210 14.39 -3.85 9.76
C TRP A 210 14.79 -3.75 8.30
N ARG A 211 16.06 -4.01 7.98
CA ARG A 211 16.56 -3.98 6.60
C ARG A 211 16.70 -5.38 6.06
N SER A 212 16.42 -5.53 4.78
CA SER A 212 16.63 -6.80 4.09
C SER A 212 18.13 -7.13 4.02
N ARG A 213 18.45 -8.41 4.15
CA ARG A 213 19.78 -8.95 3.88
C ARG A 213 20.24 -8.79 2.42
N ALA A 214 19.29 -8.54 1.51
CA ALA A 214 19.57 -8.36 0.08
C ALA A 214 19.95 -6.93 -0.30
N VAL A 215 20.01 -6.01 0.68
CA VAL A 215 20.40 -4.62 0.40
C VAL A 215 21.84 -4.55 -0.10
N ARG A 216 22.02 -3.94 -1.26
CA ARG A 216 23.32 -3.74 -1.91
C ARG A 216 23.25 -2.56 -2.89
N PRO A 217 24.41 -1.94 -3.23
CA PRO A 217 24.44 -0.97 -4.31
C PRO A 217 24.14 -1.65 -5.66
N LEU A 218 23.35 -1.00 -6.47
CA LEU A 218 23.08 -1.41 -7.86
C LEU A 218 23.92 -0.56 -8.80
N LYS A 219 24.41 -1.19 -9.85
CA LYS A 219 25.09 -0.56 -11.00
C LYS A 219 24.18 -0.69 -12.22
N LEU A 220 24.08 0.39 -12.99
CA LEU A 220 23.47 0.31 -14.32
C LEU A 220 24.42 -0.50 -15.19
N LEU A 221 23.91 -1.55 -15.82
CA LEU A 221 24.66 -2.24 -16.84
C LEU A 221 24.95 -1.22 -17.95
N GLU A 222 26.22 -0.99 -18.25
CA GLU A 222 26.57 -0.27 -19.47
C GLU A 222 25.94 -1.04 -20.62
N THR A 223 24.93 -0.46 -21.26
CA THR A 223 24.40 -0.99 -22.50
C THR A 223 25.57 -0.97 -23.47
N ALA A 224 26.08 -2.17 -23.78
CA ALA A 224 27.07 -2.32 -24.84
C ALA A 224 26.49 -1.66 -26.10
N ALA A 225 27.16 -0.62 -26.58
CA ALA A 225 26.81 0.16 -27.75
C ALA A 225 26.93 -0.69 -29.03
#